data_361aaf50895b2555601432f8fccb2ffe
#
_entry.id   361aaf50895b2555601432f8fccb2ffe
#
_cell.length_a   1.000
_cell.length_b   1.000
_cell.length_c   1.000
_cell.angle_alpha   90.00
_cell.angle_beta   90.00
_cell.angle_gamma   90.00
#
_symmetry.space_group_name_H-M   'P 1'
#
loop_
_entity.id
_entity.type
_entity.pdbx_description
1 polymer ?
#
loop_
_entity_poly.entity_id
_entity_poly.type
_entity_poly.pdbx_seq_one_letter_code
_entity_poly.pdbx_strand_id
1 'polypeptide(L)'
;MTVFLRCAPRLSGAVCLMAVFSAWGADIRVDSNLVLIPVSVTDPKNHPVTGLRREDFRVFEGKAEQTLMQFASEDAPVSVGIVFDTSGSMKDKLAESREAVARFLETAGPQDEFFLVNFSGTAEIAVPFTGDAGTIENRLLYTGPQGRTSLLDAMGLAMDYMKNASNPRRALLVISDGGDNHSRFTESEIRRKVRETDMWIYAIGIGERGAIMLPEETRGDTLMQGIAEESGGRLFAARNAAEMPEIARSIGLELRNQSLIGYRPSNLARGGKYRKVQVKVVDGRALRVTWRPGYFVPE
;
A
#
# COMPACT_ATOMS: atom_id res chain seq x y z
N MET A 1 68.25 44.72 -55.32
CA MET A 1 69.31 43.94 -54.70
C MET A 1 68.93 43.76 -53.22
N THR A 2 68.48 42.62 -52.88
CA THR A 2 67.68 42.27 -51.69
C THR A 2 68.63 41.80 -50.55
N VAL A 3 68.50 42.41 -49.39
CA VAL A 3 69.19 41.92 -48.19
C VAL A 3 68.21 41.41 -47.20
N PHE A 4 68.27 40.12 -46.93
CA PHE A 4 67.42 39.41 -45.89
C PHE A 4 68.10 39.64 -44.52
N LEU A 5 67.31 40.18 -43.57
CA LEU A 5 67.63 40.10 -42.15
C LEU A 5 66.81 39.01 -41.53
N ARG A 6 67.45 38.00 -41.00
CA ARG A 6 66.83 36.95 -40.17
C ARG A 6 66.69 37.48 -38.75
N CYS A 7 65.49 37.49 -38.24
CA CYS A 7 65.20 37.68 -36.80
C CYS A 7 64.84 36.34 -36.18
N ALA A 8 65.56 35.92 -35.14
CA ALA A 8 65.33 34.71 -34.40
C ALA A 8 64.31 34.96 -33.28
N PRO A 9 63.31 34.05 -33.03
CA PRO A 9 62.46 34.23 -31.89
C PRO A 9 63.05 33.67 -30.61
N ARG A 10 62.97 34.48 -29.56
CA ARG A 10 63.26 34.09 -28.18
C ARG A 10 62.08 33.21 -27.65
N LEU A 11 62.34 31.96 -27.29
CA LEU A 11 61.44 31.12 -26.51
C LEU A 11 61.45 31.62 -25.06
N SER A 12 60.32 32.19 -24.61
CA SER A 12 60.03 32.37 -23.19
C SER A 12 59.16 31.14 -22.74
N GLY A 13 59.80 30.27 -21.95
CA GLY A 13 59.18 29.15 -21.34
C GLY A 13 58.22 29.61 -20.21
N ALA A 14 56.91 29.52 -20.43
CA ALA A 14 55.92 29.65 -19.41
C ALA A 14 55.72 28.25 -18.76
N VAL A 15 56.26 28.08 -17.55
CA VAL A 15 55.95 26.89 -16.71
C VAL A 15 54.54 27.02 -16.19
N CYS A 16 53.60 26.24 -16.79
CA CYS A 16 52.24 26.13 -16.32
C CYS A 16 52.20 25.15 -15.14
N LEU A 17 52.13 25.70 -13.92
CA LEU A 17 51.92 24.91 -12.70
C LEU A 17 50.48 24.36 -12.71
N MET A 18 50.28 23.12 -13.16
CA MET A 18 49.00 22.42 -12.98
C MET A 18 48.83 22.07 -11.51
N ALA A 19 48.02 22.86 -10.81
CA ALA A 19 47.50 22.48 -9.50
C ALA A 19 46.50 21.32 -9.68
N VAL A 20 46.94 20.12 -9.30
CA VAL A 20 46.04 18.94 -9.22
C VAL A 20 45.16 19.15 -8.01
N PHE A 21 43.94 19.65 -8.24
CA PHE A 21 42.88 19.60 -7.25
C PHE A 21 42.46 18.13 -7.07
N SER A 22 42.99 17.47 -6.04
CA SER A 22 42.44 16.21 -5.54
C SER A 22 41.04 16.50 -4.97
N ALA A 23 40.03 16.30 -5.79
CA ALA A 23 38.64 16.25 -5.30
C ALA A 23 38.55 15.07 -4.35
N TRP A 24 38.54 15.34 -3.06
CA TRP A 24 38.04 14.37 -2.09
C TRP A 24 36.60 14.15 -2.38
N GLY A 25 36.31 13.06 -3.11
CA GLY A 25 34.98 12.52 -3.24
C GLY A 25 34.47 12.12 -1.85
N ALA A 26 33.61 12.93 -1.28
CA ALA A 26 32.82 12.50 -0.14
C ALA A 26 31.96 11.33 -0.64
N ASP A 27 32.34 10.11 -0.29
CA ASP A 27 31.51 8.92 -0.44
C ASP A 27 30.21 9.16 0.36
N ILE A 28 29.17 9.61 -0.32
CA ILE A 28 27.82 9.63 0.26
C ILE A 28 27.39 8.17 0.36
N ARG A 29 27.73 7.50 1.47
CA ARG A 29 27.15 6.21 1.82
C ARG A 29 25.71 6.46 2.22
N VAL A 30 24.78 6.20 1.31
CA VAL A 30 23.36 6.06 1.65
C VAL A 30 23.26 4.77 2.46
N ASP A 31 23.19 4.91 3.77
CA ASP A 31 23.00 3.80 4.70
C ASP A 31 21.54 3.33 4.57
N SER A 32 21.31 2.24 3.83
CA SER A 32 19.99 1.70 3.48
C SER A 32 19.26 0.98 4.63
N ASN A 33 19.65 1.27 5.87
CA ASN A 33 19.10 0.59 7.05
C ASN A 33 17.90 1.33 7.69
N LEU A 34 17.24 2.23 6.95
CA LEU A 34 16.04 2.91 7.44
C LEU A 34 14.81 2.03 7.16
N VAL A 35 14.07 1.69 8.22
CA VAL A 35 12.78 1.01 8.13
C VAL A 35 11.70 2.06 8.12
N LEU A 36 10.91 2.10 7.06
CA LEU A 36 9.78 3.02 6.88
C LEU A 36 8.47 2.25 7.13
N ILE A 37 7.63 2.79 7.97
CA ILE A 37 6.35 2.19 8.35
C ILE A 37 5.25 3.21 8.12
N PRO A 38 4.35 2.98 7.17
CA PRO A 38 3.10 3.71 7.10
C PRO A 38 2.25 3.35 8.34
N VAL A 39 1.62 4.36 8.93
CA VAL A 39 0.76 4.21 10.11
C VAL A 39 -0.53 4.96 9.87
N SER A 40 -1.65 4.29 10.04
CA SER A 40 -2.97 4.91 10.06
C SER A 40 -3.44 5.06 11.49
N VAL A 41 -4.01 6.22 11.81
CA VAL A 41 -4.62 6.50 13.12
C VAL A 41 -6.04 6.99 12.90
N THR A 42 -7.00 6.27 13.48
CA THR A 42 -8.42 6.63 13.36
C THR A 42 -9.09 6.71 14.73
N ASP A 43 -10.17 7.48 14.80
CA ASP A 43 -11.07 7.50 15.95
C ASP A 43 -11.94 6.20 15.98
N PRO A 44 -12.74 5.96 17.03
CA PRO A 44 -13.64 4.82 17.10
C PRO A 44 -14.72 4.78 16.00
N LYS A 45 -14.98 5.91 15.33
CA LYS A 45 -15.92 6.02 14.20
C LYS A 45 -15.24 5.83 12.85
N ASN A 46 -13.94 5.45 12.83
CA ASN A 46 -13.08 5.30 11.66
C ASN A 46 -12.76 6.61 10.91
N HIS A 47 -12.89 7.79 11.54
CA HIS A 47 -12.39 9.00 10.93
C HIS A 47 -10.88 9.13 11.14
N PRO A 48 -10.10 9.52 10.11
CA PRO A 48 -8.68 9.76 10.26
C PRO A 48 -8.39 10.84 11.30
N VAL A 49 -7.41 10.58 12.16
CA VAL A 49 -6.92 11.57 13.13
C VAL A 49 -5.72 12.27 12.54
N THR A 50 -5.88 13.54 12.24
CA THR A 50 -4.85 14.42 11.69
C THR A 50 -4.15 15.24 12.77
N GLY A 51 -3.01 15.89 12.42
CA GLY A 51 -2.28 16.78 13.31
C GLY A 51 -1.43 16.08 14.36
N LEU A 52 -1.30 14.76 14.30
CA LEU A 52 -0.34 14.02 15.11
C LEU A 52 1.08 14.40 14.72
N ARG A 53 1.97 14.44 15.71
CA ARG A 53 3.36 14.81 15.56
C ARG A 53 4.26 13.63 15.90
N ARG A 54 5.52 13.71 15.54
CA ARG A 54 6.54 12.68 15.82
C ARG A 54 6.56 12.25 17.28
N GLU A 55 6.39 13.20 18.21
CA GLU A 55 6.42 12.98 19.66
C GLU A 55 5.26 12.13 20.17
N ASP A 56 4.17 12.08 19.39
CA ASP A 56 2.97 11.31 19.74
C ASP A 56 3.15 9.81 19.45
N PHE A 57 4.22 9.42 18.71
CA PHE A 57 4.47 8.02 18.32
C PHE A 57 5.59 7.39 19.13
N ARG A 58 5.42 6.11 19.48
CA ARG A 58 6.44 5.21 20.01
C ARG A 58 6.48 3.95 19.16
N VAL A 59 7.69 3.56 18.75
CA VAL A 59 7.91 2.36 17.93
C VAL A 59 8.78 1.38 18.67
N PHE A 60 8.40 0.10 18.61
CA PHE A 60 9.14 -0.98 19.24
C PHE A 60 9.46 -2.06 18.21
N GLU A 61 10.70 -2.55 18.19
CA GLU A 61 11.09 -3.77 17.50
C GLU A 61 11.29 -4.87 18.53
N GLY A 62 10.40 -5.85 18.54
CA GLY A 62 10.31 -6.79 19.64
C GLY A 62 9.98 -6.09 20.98
N LYS A 63 10.94 -6.05 21.90
CA LYS A 63 10.80 -5.35 23.20
C LYS A 63 11.58 -4.03 23.26
N ALA A 64 12.42 -3.74 22.26
CA ALA A 64 13.30 -2.57 22.26
C ALA A 64 12.60 -1.38 21.60
N GLU A 65 12.49 -0.27 22.34
CA GLU A 65 12.02 1.00 21.79
C GLU A 65 13.03 1.54 20.81
N GLN A 66 12.53 2.05 19.66
CA GLN A 66 13.34 2.58 18.57
C GLN A 66 13.22 4.10 18.50
N THR A 67 14.35 4.76 18.22
CA THR A 67 14.34 6.21 18.01
C THR A 67 13.83 6.54 16.62
N LEU A 68 12.78 7.35 16.53
CA LEU A 68 12.25 7.82 15.26
C LEU A 68 13.22 8.82 14.62
N MET A 69 13.66 8.51 13.41
CA MET A 69 14.58 9.32 12.60
C MET A 69 13.82 10.18 11.58
N GLN A 70 12.69 9.64 11.07
CA GLN A 70 11.87 10.30 10.06
C GLN A 70 10.41 10.28 10.48
N PHE A 71 9.71 11.37 10.17
CA PHE A 71 8.27 11.50 10.29
C PHE A 71 7.76 12.37 9.14
N ALA A 72 6.78 11.88 8.41
CA ALA A 72 6.05 12.62 7.41
C ALA A 72 4.55 12.30 7.56
N SER A 73 3.73 13.34 7.52
CA SER A 73 2.27 13.25 7.52
C SER A 73 1.75 14.04 6.32
N GLU A 74 2.24 13.68 5.14
CA GLU A 74 1.88 14.34 3.89
C GLU A 74 0.98 13.43 3.06
N ASP A 75 0.07 14.05 2.33
CA ASP A 75 -0.71 13.37 1.30
C ASP A 75 0.23 13.01 0.14
N ALA A 76 0.54 11.73 0.01
CA ALA A 76 1.35 11.23 -1.08
C ALA A 76 0.49 10.36 -2.00
N PRO A 77 0.76 10.39 -3.33
CA PRO A 77 -0.01 9.63 -4.28
C PRO A 77 0.03 8.13 -4.01
N VAL A 78 -1.08 7.46 -4.31
CA VAL A 78 -1.28 6.03 -4.05
C VAL A 78 -1.65 5.30 -5.35
N SER A 79 -1.15 4.06 -5.49
CA SER A 79 -1.61 3.11 -6.51
C SER A 79 -2.55 2.12 -5.83
N VAL A 80 -3.79 2.02 -6.32
CA VAL A 80 -4.80 1.15 -5.72
C VAL A 80 -5.32 0.13 -6.71
N GLY A 81 -5.25 -1.15 -6.33
CA GLY A 81 -5.95 -2.23 -7.01
C GLY A 81 -7.32 -2.46 -6.38
N ILE A 82 -8.37 -2.34 -7.17
CA ILE A 82 -9.74 -2.65 -6.76
C ILE A 82 -10.02 -4.09 -7.15
N VAL A 83 -10.24 -4.97 -6.17
CA VAL A 83 -10.54 -6.39 -6.34
C VAL A 83 -12.03 -6.57 -6.07
N PHE A 84 -12.80 -6.70 -7.14
CA PHE A 84 -14.26 -6.61 -7.12
C PHE A 84 -14.91 -7.96 -7.40
N ASP A 85 -15.65 -8.44 -6.43
CA ASP A 85 -16.40 -9.69 -6.51
C ASP A 85 -17.62 -9.55 -7.40
N THR A 86 -17.71 -10.44 -8.39
CA THR A 86 -18.84 -10.55 -9.31
C THR A 86 -19.46 -11.95 -9.26
N SER A 87 -19.24 -12.70 -8.17
CA SER A 87 -19.84 -14.01 -7.99
C SER A 87 -21.35 -13.95 -7.85
N GLY A 88 -22.00 -15.12 -7.96
CA GLY A 88 -23.45 -15.21 -7.92
C GLY A 88 -24.10 -14.71 -6.61
N SER A 89 -23.40 -14.84 -5.47
CA SER A 89 -23.83 -14.34 -4.16
C SER A 89 -23.88 -12.81 -4.04
N MET A 90 -23.13 -12.12 -4.91
CA MET A 90 -23.10 -10.65 -4.97
C MET A 90 -24.32 -10.03 -5.67
N LYS A 91 -25.22 -10.83 -6.25
CA LYS A 91 -26.34 -10.35 -7.10
C LYS A 91 -27.11 -9.17 -6.49
N ASP A 92 -27.52 -9.28 -5.27
CA ASP A 92 -28.36 -8.29 -4.58
C ASP A 92 -27.52 -7.20 -3.86
N LYS A 93 -26.18 -7.24 -4.02
CA LYS A 93 -25.21 -6.35 -3.37
C LYS A 93 -24.39 -5.54 -4.39
N LEU A 94 -24.52 -5.85 -5.69
CA LEU A 94 -23.70 -5.24 -6.75
C LEU A 94 -23.91 -3.73 -6.90
N ALA A 95 -25.12 -3.24 -6.70
CA ALA A 95 -25.41 -1.80 -6.85
C ALA A 95 -24.67 -0.99 -5.80
N GLU A 96 -24.79 -1.40 -4.54
CA GLU A 96 -24.11 -0.77 -3.40
C GLU A 96 -22.58 -0.98 -3.45
N SER A 97 -22.11 -2.13 -3.96
CA SER A 97 -20.70 -2.38 -4.18
C SER A 97 -20.09 -1.43 -5.22
N ARG A 98 -20.80 -1.13 -6.31
CA ARG A 98 -20.40 -0.15 -7.31
C ARG A 98 -20.39 1.26 -6.72
N GLU A 99 -21.42 1.62 -5.95
CA GLU A 99 -21.46 2.89 -5.26
C GLU A 99 -20.31 3.02 -4.26
N ALA A 100 -19.96 1.93 -3.56
CA ALA A 100 -18.80 1.90 -2.67
C ALA A 100 -17.50 2.22 -3.43
N VAL A 101 -17.28 1.63 -4.61
CA VAL A 101 -16.13 1.97 -5.45
C VAL A 101 -16.17 3.44 -5.87
N ALA A 102 -17.30 3.97 -6.30
CA ALA A 102 -17.44 5.39 -6.67
C ALA A 102 -17.10 6.30 -5.49
N ARG A 103 -17.62 6.04 -4.29
CA ARG A 103 -17.32 6.80 -3.07
C ARG A 103 -15.86 6.73 -2.65
N PHE A 104 -15.22 5.59 -2.86
CA PHE A 104 -13.78 5.47 -2.67
C PHE A 104 -13.02 6.35 -3.65
N LEU A 105 -13.35 6.29 -4.95
CA LEU A 105 -12.71 7.04 -6.01
C LEU A 105 -12.92 8.56 -5.88
N GLU A 106 -14.02 9.03 -5.29
CA GLU A 106 -14.22 10.44 -4.94
C GLU A 106 -13.15 11.00 -3.99
N THR A 107 -12.45 10.15 -3.26
CA THR A 107 -11.35 10.57 -2.37
C THR A 107 -10.00 10.66 -3.08
N ALA A 108 -9.95 10.30 -4.35
CA ALA A 108 -8.72 10.24 -5.13
C ALA A 108 -8.05 11.61 -5.31
N GLY A 109 -6.72 11.60 -5.27
CA GLY A 109 -5.90 12.75 -5.62
C GLY A 109 -5.50 12.72 -7.11
N PRO A 110 -5.00 13.85 -7.64
CA PRO A 110 -4.72 14.00 -9.06
C PRO A 110 -3.57 13.11 -9.58
N GLN A 111 -2.75 12.55 -8.70
CA GLN A 111 -1.62 11.69 -9.05
C GLN A 111 -1.86 10.22 -8.67
N ASP A 112 -3.05 9.90 -8.15
CA ASP A 112 -3.41 8.52 -7.83
C ASP A 112 -3.66 7.74 -9.13
N GLU A 113 -3.39 6.44 -9.08
CA GLU A 113 -3.71 5.53 -10.16
C GLU A 113 -4.44 4.30 -9.64
N PHE A 114 -5.31 3.76 -10.47
CA PHE A 114 -6.19 2.65 -10.12
C PHE A 114 -6.13 1.57 -11.18
N PHE A 115 -6.31 0.31 -10.78
CA PHE A 115 -6.66 -0.77 -11.69
C PHE A 115 -7.81 -1.60 -11.11
N LEU A 116 -8.51 -2.32 -11.96
CA LEU A 116 -9.65 -3.15 -11.57
C LEU A 116 -9.37 -4.61 -11.88
N VAL A 117 -9.52 -5.45 -10.88
CA VAL A 117 -9.64 -6.91 -11.01
C VAL A 117 -11.10 -7.29 -10.77
N ASN A 118 -11.76 -7.84 -11.77
CA ASN A 118 -13.03 -8.53 -11.58
C ASN A 118 -12.77 -10.01 -11.35
N PHE A 119 -13.52 -10.60 -10.44
CA PHE A 119 -13.44 -12.03 -10.23
C PHE A 119 -14.80 -12.67 -9.93
N SER A 120 -14.91 -13.91 -10.37
CA SER A 120 -15.95 -14.85 -10.05
C SER A 120 -15.32 -16.25 -9.99
N GLY A 121 -15.68 -17.19 -10.84
CA GLY A 121 -14.96 -18.46 -10.99
C GLY A 121 -13.51 -18.33 -11.53
N THR A 122 -13.19 -17.19 -12.12
CA THR A 122 -11.83 -16.79 -12.56
C THR A 122 -11.61 -15.31 -12.26
N ALA A 123 -10.33 -14.92 -12.18
CA ALA A 123 -9.94 -13.52 -11.98
C ALA A 123 -9.29 -12.94 -13.25
N GLU A 124 -9.59 -11.69 -13.57
CA GLU A 124 -9.04 -10.96 -14.72
C GLU A 124 -8.74 -9.49 -14.38
N ILE A 125 -7.73 -8.91 -15.04
CA ILE A 125 -7.54 -7.46 -15.04
C ILE A 125 -8.58 -6.85 -15.97
N ALA A 126 -9.65 -6.33 -15.39
CA ALA A 126 -10.77 -5.75 -16.13
C ALA A 126 -10.47 -4.32 -16.63
N VAL A 127 -9.64 -3.56 -15.90
CA VAL A 127 -9.10 -2.26 -16.30
C VAL A 127 -7.63 -2.21 -15.88
N PRO A 128 -6.70 -1.92 -16.78
CA PRO A 128 -5.29 -1.69 -16.45
C PRO A 128 -5.12 -0.39 -15.64
N PHE A 129 -3.89 -0.09 -15.15
CA PHE A 129 -3.63 1.14 -14.44
C PHE A 129 -4.10 2.39 -15.21
N THR A 130 -4.88 3.22 -14.54
CA THR A 130 -5.42 4.48 -15.04
C THR A 130 -5.53 5.52 -13.93
N GLY A 131 -5.33 6.80 -14.23
CA GLY A 131 -5.67 7.93 -13.34
C GLY A 131 -7.13 8.39 -13.49
N ASP A 132 -7.89 7.81 -14.44
CA ASP A 132 -9.28 8.19 -14.71
C ASP A 132 -10.23 7.27 -13.93
N ALA A 133 -10.81 7.79 -12.86
CA ALA A 133 -11.82 7.11 -12.06
C ALA A 133 -13.04 6.68 -12.87
N GLY A 134 -13.47 7.50 -13.84
CA GLY A 134 -14.61 7.23 -14.69
C GLY A 134 -14.44 5.96 -15.54
N THR A 135 -13.21 5.62 -15.92
CA THR A 135 -12.92 4.35 -16.62
C THR A 135 -13.24 3.14 -15.75
N ILE A 136 -12.90 3.19 -14.45
CA ILE A 136 -13.23 2.13 -13.49
C ILE A 136 -14.75 2.02 -13.31
N GLU A 137 -15.40 3.14 -13.03
CA GLU A 137 -16.86 3.21 -12.81
C GLU A 137 -17.63 2.69 -14.02
N ASN A 138 -17.28 3.16 -15.22
CA ASN A 138 -17.90 2.72 -16.46
C ASN A 138 -17.76 1.21 -16.68
N ARG A 139 -16.58 0.62 -16.38
CA ARG A 139 -16.38 -0.83 -16.52
C ARG A 139 -17.29 -1.60 -15.58
N LEU A 140 -17.46 -1.12 -14.33
CA LEU A 140 -18.30 -1.77 -13.34
C LEU A 140 -19.79 -1.76 -13.72
N LEU A 141 -20.29 -0.75 -14.43
CA LEU A 141 -21.69 -0.68 -14.88
C LEU A 141 -22.08 -1.87 -15.77
N TYR A 142 -21.13 -2.40 -16.56
CA TYR A 142 -21.38 -3.52 -17.48
C TYR A 142 -21.01 -4.88 -16.89
N THR A 143 -20.64 -4.93 -15.59
CA THR A 143 -20.25 -6.16 -14.91
C THR A 143 -21.50 -6.78 -14.25
N GLY A 144 -21.82 -8.03 -14.54
CA GLY A 144 -22.95 -8.76 -13.97
C GLY A 144 -22.52 -9.89 -13.03
N PRO A 145 -23.41 -10.35 -12.13
CA PRO A 145 -23.09 -11.43 -11.21
C PRO A 145 -23.10 -12.78 -11.94
N GLN A 146 -22.08 -13.60 -11.68
CA GLN A 146 -21.99 -14.95 -12.27
C GLN A 146 -21.00 -15.87 -11.55
N GLY A 147 -21.28 -17.16 -11.58
CA GLY A 147 -20.33 -18.21 -11.22
C GLY A 147 -20.00 -18.33 -9.74
N ARG A 148 -18.85 -18.93 -9.47
CA ARG A 148 -18.25 -19.22 -8.16
C ARG A 148 -17.37 -18.07 -7.71
N THR A 149 -16.65 -18.25 -6.60
CA THR A 149 -15.80 -17.22 -6.00
C THR A 149 -14.35 -17.68 -5.92
N SER A 150 -13.44 -17.03 -6.67
CA SER A 150 -11.99 -17.29 -6.66
C SER A 150 -11.24 -16.10 -6.06
N LEU A 151 -11.52 -15.78 -4.80
CA LEU A 151 -11.00 -14.62 -4.09
C LEU A 151 -9.47 -14.65 -3.97
N LEU A 152 -8.89 -15.79 -3.57
CA LEU A 152 -7.43 -15.91 -3.40
C LEU A 152 -6.69 -15.80 -4.73
N ASP A 153 -7.25 -16.32 -5.82
CA ASP A 153 -6.67 -16.15 -7.17
C ASP A 153 -6.72 -14.68 -7.59
N ALA A 154 -7.82 -13.96 -7.29
CA ALA A 154 -7.95 -12.55 -7.59
C ALA A 154 -6.96 -11.69 -6.79
N MET A 155 -6.80 -11.97 -5.51
CA MET A 155 -5.80 -11.31 -4.67
C MET A 155 -4.37 -11.58 -5.18
N GLY A 156 -4.07 -12.83 -5.54
CA GLY A 156 -2.78 -13.21 -6.11
C GLY A 156 -2.46 -12.45 -7.39
N LEU A 157 -3.44 -12.37 -8.31
CA LEU A 157 -3.35 -11.61 -9.56
C LEU A 157 -3.14 -10.11 -9.29
N ALA A 158 -3.93 -9.52 -8.38
CA ALA A 158 -3.84 -8.11 -8.04
C ALA A 158 -2.47 -7.76 -7.42
N MET A 159 -1.95 -8.60 -6.50
CA MET A 159 -0.63 -8.40 -5.92
C MET A 159 0.50 -8.49 -6.97
N ASP A 160 0.40 -9.42 -7.91
CA ASP A 160 1.40 -9.53 -8.98
C ASP A 160 1.31 -8.35 -9.94
N TYR A 161 0.10 -7.88 -10.28
CA TYR A 161 -0.10 -6.73 -11.15
C TYR A 161 0.36 -5.42 -10.51
N MET A 162 0.21 -5.27 -9.18
CA MET A 162 0.66 -4.11 -8.40
C MET A 162 2.17 -3.86 -8.50
N LYS A 163 2.97 -4.83 -8.93
CA LYS A 163 4.42 -4.63 -9.19
C LYS A 163 4.68 -3.58 -10.27
N ASN A 164 3.71 -3.31 -11.14
CA ASN A 164 3.79 -2.29 -12.19
C ASN A 164 3.36 -0.89 -11.72
N ALA A 165 3.04 -0.72 -10.43
CA ALA A 165 2.57 0.54 -9.86
C ALA A 165 3.64 1.62 -9.91
N SER A 166 3.23 2.84 -10.30
CA SER A 166 4.10 4.02 -10.41
C SER A 166 4.33 4.69 -9.05
N ASN A 167 3.36 4.59 -8.13
CA ASN A 167 3.44 5.24 -6.84
C ASN A 167 4.05 4.32 -5.77
N PRO A 168 4.82 4.88 -4.81
CA PRO A 168 5.43 4.12 -3.73
C PRO A 168 4.41 3.61 -2.70
N ARG A 169 3.30 4.34 -2.49
CA ARG A 169 2.19 3.87 -1.65
C ARG A 169 1.31 2.96 -2.47
N ARG A 170 1.05 1.76 -1.96
CA ARG A 170 0.31 0.71 -2.66
C ARG A 170 -0.76 0.13 -1.77
N ALA A 171 -1.97 -0.04 -2.31
CA ALA A 171 -3.06 -0.65 -1.57
C ALA A 171 -3.93 -1.53 -2.47
N LEU A 172 -4.58 -2.53 -1.88
CA LEU A 172 -5.71 -3.23 -2.46
C LEU A 172 -6.98 -2.89 -1.69
N LEU A 173 -8.06 -2.61 -2.41
CA LEU A 173 -9.41 -2.54 -1.89
C LEU A 173 -10.17 -3.77 -2.38
N VAL A 174 -10.45 -4.70 -1.47
CA VAL A 174 -11.18 -5.94 -1.76
C VAL A 174 -12.64 -5.76 -1.35
N ILE A 175 -13.57 -5.99 -2.26
CA ILE A 175 -15.01 -5.93 -1.99
C ILE A 175 -15.58 -7.30 -2.35
N SER A 176 -16.01 -8.05 -1.32
CA SER A 176 -16.53 -9.41 -1.47
C SER A 176 -17.46 -9.75 -0.31
N ASP A 177 -18.34 -10.71 -0.49
CA ASP A 177 -19.15 -11.29 0.59
C ASP A 177 -18.46 -12.49 1.29
N GLY A 178 -17.16 -12.69 1.04
CA GLY A 178 -16.26 -13.45 1.88
C GLY A 178 -16.03 -14.90 1.52
N GLY A 179 -16.80 -15.51 0.64
CA GLY A 179 -16.62 -16.92 0.25
C GLY A 179 -15.42 -17.10 -0.69
N ASP A 180 -14.52 -18.03 -0.42
CA ASP A 180 -13.59 -18.58 -1.42
C ASP A 180 -13.86 -20.06 -1.60
N ASN A 181 -14.33 -20.47 -2.77
CA ASN A 181 -14.71 -21.84 -3.04
C ASN A 181 -14.16 -22.38 -4.37
N HIS A 182 -13.32 -21.58 -5.07
CA HIS A 182 -12.84 -21.96 -6.39
C HIS A 182 -11.40 -21.54 -6.72
N SER A 183 -10.67 -20.97 -5.78
CA SER A 183 -9.28 -20.59 -6.00
C SER A 183 -8.34 -21.79 -6.09
N ARG A 184 -7.26 -21.61 -6.85
CA ARG A 184 -6.12 -22.54 -6.93
C ARG A 184 -5.06 -22.21 -5.90
N PHE A 185 -4.90 -20.90 -5.56
CA PHE A 185 -4.05 -20.49 -4.46
C PHE A 185 -4.63 -20.93 -3.12
N THR A 186 -3.75 -21.37 -2.25
CA THR A 186 -4.05 -21.65 -0.85
C THR A 186 -3.92 -20.37 -0.01
N GLU A 187 -4.59 -20.32 1.13
CA GLU A 187 -4.45 -19.24 2.10
C GLU A 187 -3.00 -18.99 2.50
N SER A 188 -2.22 -20.07 2.72
CA SER A 188 -0.81 -19.97 3.13
C SER A 188 0.07 -19.32 2.06
N GLU A 189 -0.20 -19.57 0.79
CA GLU A 189 0.52 -18.94 -0.34
C GLU A 189 0.21 -17.44 -0.43
N ILE A 190 -1.06 -17.05 -0.28
CA ILE A 190 -1.45 -15.65 -0.29
C ILE A 190 -0.87 -14.92 0.93
N ARG A 191 -0.95 -15.47 2.13
CA ARG A 191 -0.33 -14.88 3.32
C ARG A 191 1.18 -14.72 3.18
N ARG A 192 1.88 -15.66 2.54
CA ARG A 192 3.30 -15.51 2.22
C ARG A 192 3.52 -14.33 1.28
N LYS A 193 2.77 -14.24 0.17
CA LYS A 193 2.84 -13.11 -0.77
C LYS A 193 2.61 -11.76 -0.06
N VAL A 194 1.62 -11.68 0.82
CA VAL A 194 1.33 -10.45 1.60
C VAL A 194 2.52 -10.03 2.47
N ARG A 195 3.18 -10.97 3.12
CA ARG A 195 4.35 -10.66 3.95
C ARG A 195 5.58 -10.22 3.13
N GLU A 196 5.65 -10.62 1.86
CA GLU A 196 6.74 -10.27 0.95
C GLU A 196 6.50 -8.95 0.19
N THR A 197 5.28 -8.38 0.27
CA THR A 197 4.89 -7.16 -0.45
C THR A 197 4.72 -5.97 0.49
N ASP A 198 5.06 -4.77 0.00
CA ASP A 198 4.86 -3.51 0.73
C ASP A 198 3.55 -2.84 0.27
N MET A 199 2.42 -3.51 0.48
CA MET A 199 1.11 -2.96 0.17
C MET A 199 0.14 -3.21 1.32
N TRP A 200 -0.85 -2.33 1.45
CA TRP A 200 -1.93 -2.47 2.40
C TRP A 200 -3.13 -3.14 1.74
N ILE A 201 -3.81 -3.99 2.47
CA ILE A 201 -5.02 -4.64 2.00
C ILE A 201 -6.17 -4.22 2.89
N TYR A 202 -7.10 -3.47 2.32
CA TYR A 202 -8.38 -3.16 2.93
C TYR A 202 -9.44 -4.04 2.32
N ALA A 203 -10.26 -4.62 3.16
CA ALA A 203 -11.38 -5.45 2.71
C ALA A 203 -12.71 -4.90 3.24
N ILE A 204 -13.74 -4.93 2.42
CA ILE A 204 -15.12 -4.71 2.82
C ILE A 204 -15.82 -6.06 2.72
N GLY A 205 -16.13 -6.65 3.89
CA GLY A 205 -16.91 -7.86 4.01
C GLY A 205 -18.39 -7.52 4.15
N ILE A 206 -19.26 -8.23 3.43
CA ILE A 206 -20.69 -7.98 3.42
C ILE A 206 -21.38 -9.18 4.05
N GLY A 207 -21.66 -9.10 5.35
CA GLY A 207 -22.40 -10.12 6.08
C GLY A 207 -23.72 -9.55 6.61
N GLU A 208 -24.82 -10.24 6.40
CA GLU A 208 -26.08 -9.91 7.10
C GLU A 208 -25.94 -10.30 8.58
N ARG A 209 -25.62 -9.34 9.45
CA ARG A 209 -25.65 -9.57 10.90
C ARG A 209 -27.10 -9.80 11.34
N GLY A 210 -27.41 -11.05 11.68
CA GLY A 210 -28.74 -11.47 12.12
C GLY A 210 -29.29 -12.64 11.31
N ALA A 211 -28.82 -12.89 10.11
CA ALA A 211 -28.95 -14.17 9.44
C ALA A 211 -28.01 -15.20 10.09
N ILE A 212 -28.39 -16.46 10.06
CA ILE A 212 -27.49 -17.56 10.41
C ILE A 212 -26.40 -17.55 9.35
N MET A 213 -25.23 -16.97 9.69
CA MET A 213 -24.08 -16.95 8.77
C MET A 213 -23.74 -18.38 8.40
N LEU A 214 -23.65 -18.66 7.13
CA LEU A 214 -23.16 -19.95 6.67
C LEU A 214 -21.69 -20.13 7.12
N PRO A 215 -21.26 -21.35 7.45
CA PRO A 215 -19.87 -21.60 7.87
C PRO A 215 -18.84 -21.11 6.86
N GLU A 216 -19.19 -21.04 5.58
CA GLU A 216 -18.33 -20.53 4.50
C GLU A 216 -18.15 -19.00 4.56
N GLU A 217 -19.19 -18.23 4.86
CA GLU A 217 -19.14 -16.77 5.03
C GLU A 217 -18.28 -16.41 6.26
N THR A 218 -18.46 -17.10 7.37
CA THR A 218 -17.65 -16.91 8.58
C THR A 218 -16.17 -17.22 8.33
N ARG A 219 -15.88 -18.25 7.53
CA ARG A 219 -14.49 -18.57 7.13
C ARG A 219 -13.90 -17.49 6.21
N GLY A 220 -14.70 -16.98 5.27
CA GLY A 220 -14.28 -15.93 4.36
C GLY A 220 -13.91 -14.64 5.08
N ASP A 221 -14.74 -14.18 6.02
CA ASP A 221 -14.45 -13.00 6.84
C ASP A 221 -13.18 -13.19 7.68
N THR A 222 -13.02 -14.36 8.32
CA THR A 222 -11.81 -14.68 9.09
C THR A 222 -10.57 -14.70 8.22
N LEU A 223 -10.68 -15.24 7.01
CA LEU A 223 -9.62 -15.28 6.01
C LEU A 223 -9.21 -13.85 5.59
N MET A 224 -10.19 -13.03 5.16
CA MET A 224 -9.94 -11.65 4.72
C MET A 224 -9.39 -10.79 5.86
N GLN A 225 -9.92 -10.94 7.08
CA GLN A 225 -9.42 -10.23 8.25
C GLN A 225 -7.95 -10.55 8.50
N GLY A 226 -7.58 -11.84 8.54
CA GLY A 226 -6.21 -12.25 8.79
C GLY A 226 -5.24 -11.76 7.70
N ILE A 227 -5.64 -11.81 6.43
CA ILE A 227 -4.83 -11.31 5.30
C ILE A 227 -4.66 -9.79 5.39
N ALA A 228 -5.74 -9.05 5.63
CA ALA A 228 -5.72 -7.60 5.75
C ALA A 228 -4.82 -7.16 6.93
N GLU A 229 -4.97 -7.74 8.11
CA GLU A 229 -4.16 -7.42 9.28
C GLU A 229 -2.65 -7.72 9.07
N GLU A 230 -2.31 -8.81 8.38
CA GLU A 230 -0.91 -9.12 8.04
C GLU A 230 -0.28 -8.08 7.12
N SER A 231 -1.07 -7.42 6.27
CA SER A 231 -0.60 -6.35 5.38
C SER A 231 -0.41 -5.01 6.08
N GLY A 232 -1.03 -4.81 7.25
CA GLY A 232 -1.15 -3.53 7.94
C GLY A 232 -2.47 -2.82 7.67
N GLY A 233 -3.35 -3.38 6.83
CA GLY A 233 -4.70 -2.91 6.62
C GLY A 233 -5.72 -3.59 7.54
N ARG A 234 -6.98 -3.64 7.13
CA ARG A 234 -8.04 -4.25 7.95
C ARG A 234 -9.29 -4.62 7.15
N LEU A 235 -10.09 -5.50 7.73
CA LEU A 235 -11.44 -5.80 7.27
C LEU A 235 -12.45 -4.83 7.92
N PHE A 236 -13.32 -4.29 7.11
CA PHE A 236 -14.54 -3.57 7.51
C PHE A 236 -15.74 -4.47 7.25
N ALA A 237 -16.40 -4.89 8.30
CA ALA A 237 -17.63 -5.67 8.18
C ALA A 237 -18.83 -4.73 8.03
N ALA A 238 -19.43 -4.65 6.85
CA ALA A 238 -20.70 -3.98 6.62
C ALA A 238 -21.82 -4.85 7.16
N ARG A 239 -22.71 -4.27 7.98
CA ARG A 239 -23.89 -4.99 8.52
C ARG A 239 -24.95 -5.23 7.47
N ASN A 240 -24.97 -4.39 6.46
CA ASN A 240 -25.79 -4.49 5.26
C ASN A 240 -25.10 -3.75 4.11
N ALA A 241 -25.52 -3.99 2.87
CA ALA A 241 -24.90 -3.41 1.69
C ALA A 241 -24.93 -1.87 1.68
N ALA A 242 -25.95 -1.23 2.26
CA ALA A 242 -26.08 0.23 2.28
C ALA A 242 -25.00 0.96 3.11
N GLU A 243 -24.24 0.25 3.96
CA GLU A 243 -23.12 0.83 4.70
C GLU A 243 -21.83 0.90 3.89
N MET A 244 -21.72 0.12 2.82
CA MET A 244 -20.48 -0.03 2.05
C MET A 244 -19.95 1.27 1.44
N PRO A 245 -20.79 2.17 0.87
CA PRO A 245 -20.30 3.41 0.28
C PRO A 245 -19.57 4.30 1.29
N GLU A 246 -20.12 4.45 2.50
CA GLU A 246 -19.47 5.26 3.54
C GLU A 246 -18.21 4.59 4.11
N ILE A 247 -18.22 3.26 4.25
CA ILE A 247 -17.03 2.49 4.62
C ILE A 247 -15.92 2.70 3.60
N ALA A 248 -16.23 2.57 2.31
CA ALA A 248 -15.25 2.73 1.23
C ALA A 248 -14.68 4.14 1.18
N ARG A 249 -15.52 5.17 1.35
CA ARG A 249 -15.08 6.55 1.48
C ARG A 249 -14.12 6.74 2.67
N SER A 250 -14.46 6.15 3.81
CA SER A 250 -13.63 6.19 5.03
C SER A 250 -12.25 5.52 4.81
N ILE A 251 -12.20 4.41 4.05
CA ILE A 251 -10.94 3.75 3.65
C ILE A 251 -10.10 4.67 2.78
N GLY A 252 -10.69 5.33 1.80
CA GLY A 252 -9.98 6.27 0.93
C GLY A 252 -9.38 7.44 1.72
N LEU A 253 -10.15 8.03 2.64
CA LEU A 253 -9.65 9.08 3.55
C LEU A 253 -8.54 8.55 4.47
N GLU A 254 -8.65 7.32 4.97
CA GLU A 254 -7.63 6.71 5.80
C GLU A 254 -6.31 6.53 5.04
N LEU A 255 -6.36 6.03 3.79
CA LEU A 255 -5.18 5.88 2.94
C LEU A 255 -4.45 7.21 2.69
N ARG A 256 -5.18 8.31 2.54
CA ARG A 256 -4.60 9.63 2.32
C ARG A 256 -3.96 10.24 3.57
N ASN A 257 -4.48 9.92 4.75
CA ASN A 257 -4.06 10.52 6.02
C ASN A 257 -3.08 9.64 6.81
N GLN A 258 -2.35 8.77 6.13
CA GLN A 258 -1.31 7.96 6.76
C GLN A 258 -0.08 8.79 7.12
N SER A 259 0.45 8.57 8.32
CA SER A 259 1.76 9.06 8.72
C SER A 259 2.83 8.04 8.32
N LEU A 260 3.91 8.50 7.70
CA LEU A 260 5.09 7.68 7.43
C LEU A 260 6.11 7.91 8.56
N ILE A 261 6.39 6.87 9.32
CA ILE A 261 7.41 6.91 10.38
C ILE A 261 8.61 6.07 9.98
N GLY A 262 9.80 6.58 10.28
CA GLY A 262 11.05 5.91 9.95
C GLY A 262 11.97 5.79 11.16
N TYR A 263 12.57 4.62 11.34
CA TYR A 263 13.58 4.39 12.36
C TYR A 263 14.74 3.56 11.82
N ARG A 264 15.91 3.68 12.48
CA ARG A 264 17.04 2.79 12.22
C ARG A 264 17.01 1.69 13.28
N PRO A 265 16.93 0.41 12.87
CA PRO A 265 16.94 -0.69 13.82
C PRO A 265 18.18 -0.66 14.73
N SER A 266 18.00 -0.77 16.03
CA SER A 266 19.11 -0.89 16.99
C SER A 266 19.87 -2.20 16.83
N ASN A 267 19.19 -3.24 16.33
CA ASN A 267 19.82 -4.51 15.97
C ASN A 267 20.05 -4.57 14.44
N LEU A 268 21.30 -4.49 14.02
CA LEU A 268 21.71 -4.54 12.60
C LEU A 268 21.97 -5.96 12.09
N ALA A 269 21.67 -7.01 12.83
CA ALA A 269 21.87 -8.40 12.40
C ALA A 269 21.09 -8.68 11.11
N ARG A 270 21.79 -9.14 10.08
CA ARG A 270 21.21 -9.59 8.79
C ARG A 270 20.74 -11.03 8.91
N GLY A 271 20.06 -11.58 7.90
CA GLY A 271 19.79 -13.03 7.84
C GLY A 271 18.35 -13.42 7.58
N GLY A 272 17.60 -12.67 6.78
CA GLY A 272 16.28 -13.10 6.28
C GLY A 272 15.18 -13.30 7.34
N LYS A 273 15.44 -12.94 8.61
CA LYS A 273 14.47 -13.18 9.70
C LYS A 273 13.37 -12.12 9.70
N TYR A 274 12.15 -12.56 9.97
CA TYR A 274 11.01 -11.67 10.19
C TYR A 274 11.13 -10.95 11.55
N ARG A 275 11.03 -9.62 11.54
CA ARG A 275 11.05 -8.76 12.72
C ARG A 275 9.68 -8.15 12.96
N LYS A 276 9.17 -8.36 14.17
CA LYS A 276 7.90 -7.77 14.60
C LYS A 276 8.10 -6.33 15.02
N VAL A 277 7.22 -5.47 14.55
CA VAL A 277 7.15 -4.05 14.90
C VAL A 277 5.84 -3.77 15.61
N GLN A 278 5.89 -2.92 16.63
CA GLN A 278 4.72 -2.39 17.31
C GLN A 278 4.77 -0.87 17.31
N VAL A 279 3.66 -0.24 16.95
CA VAL A 279 3.48 1.20 17.01
C VAL A 279 2.45 1.54 18.08
N LYS A 280 2.73 2.56 18.89
CA LYS A 280 1.80 3.12 19.88
C LYS A 280 1.68 4.60 19.67
N VAL A 281 0.48 5.14 19.89
CA VAL A 281 0.22 6.57 19.92
C VAL A 281 -0.05 6.97 21.38
N VAL A 282 0.66 8.02 21.84
CA VAL A 282 0.56 8.54 23.20
C VAL A 282 -0.20 9.87 23.13
N ASP A 283 -1.51 9.79 23.05
CA ASP A 283 -2.39 10.97 22.84
C ASP A 283 -3.47 11.09 23.94
N GLY A 284 -3.67 10.05 24.76
CA GLY A 284 -4.71 10.01 25.80
C GLY A 284 -6.13 9.78 25.28
N ARG A 285 -6.37 9.78 23.97
CA ARG A 285 -7.65 9.46 23.32
C ARG A 285 -7.77 7.96 23.05
N ALA A 286 -8.99 7.45 22.95
CA ALA A 286 -9.24 6.10 22.48
C ALA A 286 -9.07 6.06 20.96
N LEU A 287 -7.84 5.79 20.48
CA LEU A 287 -7.49 5.74 19.08
C LEU A 287 -7.24 4.31 18.62
N ARG A 288 -7.57 4.04 17.36
CA ARG A 288 -7.16 2.83 16.67
C ARG A 288 -5.91 3.16 15.86
N VAL A 289 -4.84 2.42 16.09
CA VAL A 289 -3.58 2.55 15.36
C VAL A 289 -3.39 1.30 14.52
N THR A 290 -3.17 1.46 13.23
CA THR A 290 -3.01 0.38 12.27
C THR A 290 -1.68 0.55 11.55
N TRP A 291 -0.89 -0.52 11.46
CA TRP A 291 0.44 -0.54 10.84
C TRP A 291 0.78 -1.95 10.39
N ARG A 292 1.77 -2.09 9.52
CA ARG A 292 2.31 -3.39 9.14
C ARG A 292 3.03 -4.05 10.34
N PRO A 293 2.64 -5.28 10.76
CA PRO A 293 3.14 -5.89 12.00
C PRO A 293 4.63 -6.23 12.01
N GLY A 294 5.31 -6.17 10.87
CA GLY A 294 6.74 -6.46 10.78
C GLY A 294 7.25 -6.51 9.34
N TYR A 295 8.52 -6.83 9.19
CA TYR A 295 9.22 -6.90 7.91
C TYR A 295 10.30 -7.98 7.90
N PHE A 296 10.72 -8.42 6.72
CA PHE A 296 11.88 -9.29 6.57
C PHE A 296 13.15 -8.47 6.48
N VAL A 297 14.16 -8.85 7.25
CA VAL A 297 15.51 -8.24 7.15
C VAL A 297 16.15 -8.75 5.86
N PRO A 298 16.76 -7.89 5.03
CA PRO A 298 17.55 -8.34 3.88
C PRO A 298 18.66 -9.32 4.28
N GLU A 299 18.99 -10.26 3.40
CA GLU A 299 20.09 -11.22 3.57
C GLU A 299 21.47 -10.56 3.62
#